data_33e9cb2ad1c0951f568ba64b3d89dd00
#
_entry.id   33e9cb2ad1c0951f568ba64b3d89dd00
#
_cell.length_a   1.000
_cell.length_b   1.000
_cell.length_c   1.000
_cell.angle_alpha   90.00
_cell.angle_beta   90.00
_cell.angle_gamma   90.00
#
_symmetry.space_group_name_H-M   'P 1'
#
loop_
_entity.id
_entity.type
_entity.pdbx_description
1 polymer ?
#
loop_
_entity_poly.entity_id
_entity_poly.type
_entity_poly.pdbx_seq_one_letter_code
_entity_poly.pdbx_strand_id
1 'polypeptide(L)'
;MELQKRLSALADPTTPTYELAQMFSKEGFEFHVVGGSVRDAILGEDAYDIDICTNARPEQITSMLSGVASDLWKQGEAFGTIGARYKGQDFEITTYRREIYRDESRKPEVEFGDSLDTDLSRRDFTINAMAFSLPEAKLIDPYNGLDDLISKRLRTPLSPEV
;
A
#
# COMPACT_ATOMS: atom_id res chain seq x y z
N MET A 1 19.90 14.81 2.37
CA MET A 1 20.06 13.69 1.48
C MET A 1 18.87 13.57 0.54
N GLU A 2 19.15 13.24 -0.68
CA GLU A 2 18.11 13.19 -1.70
C GLU A 2 17.05 12.13 -1.44
N LEU A 3 17.45 10.96 -0.93
CA LEU A 3 16.52 9.88 -0.59
C LEU A 3 15.49 10.34 0.47
N GLN A 4 15.95 11.00 1.51
CA GLN A 4 15.06 11.52 2.55
C GLN A 4 14.10 12.57 2.00
N LYS A 5 14.56 13.42 1.08
CA LYS A 5 13.67 14.39 0.43
C LYS A 5 12.59 13.70 -0.40
N ARG A 6 12.94 12.64 -1.12
CA ARG A 6 11.99 11.89 -1.94
C ARG A 6 10.96 11.18 -1.11
N LEU A 7 11.37 10.55 -0.02
CA LEU A 7 10.43 9.92 0.92
C LEU A 7 9.59 10.97 1.66
N SER A 8 10.20 12.08 2.04
CA SER A 8 9.50 13.17 2.73
C SER A 8 8.41 13.79 1.85
N ALA A 9 8.54 13.74 0.53
CA ALA A 9 7.51 14.22 -0.38
C ALA A 9 6.20 13.43 -0.22
N LEU A 10 6.27 12.14 0.14
CA LEU A 10 5.08 11.34 0.44
C LEU A 10 4.38 11.80 1.71
N ALA A 11 5.11 12.40 2.64
CA ALA A 11 4.59 12.88 3.92
C ALA A 11 4.30 14.38 3.93
N ASP A 12 4.30 15.03 2.77
CA ASP A 12 3.99 16.46 2.67
C ASP A 12 2.52 16.69 3.07
N PRO A 13 2.26 17.49 4.14
CA PRO A 13 0.90 17.70 4.62
C PRO A 13 -0.04 18.38 3.62
N THR A 14 0.50 19.00 2.56
CA THR A 14 -0.31 19.66 1.54
C THR A 14 -0.84 18.72 0.47
N THR A 15 -0.40 17.46 0.48
CA THR A 15 -0.79 16.47 -0.53
C THR A 15 -2.13 15.80 -0.19
N PRO A 16 -2.88 15.37 -1.22
CA PRO A 16 -4.08 14.55 -0.99
C PRO A 16 -3.77 13.24 -0.23
N THR A 17 -2.61 12.64 -0.49
CA THR A 17 -2.18 11.41 0.18
C THR A 17 -2.12 11.59 1.70
N TYR A 18 -1.48 12.66 2.15
CA TYR A 18 -1.37 12.93 3.59
C TYR A 18 -2.74 13.24 4.21
N GLU A 19 -3.58 13.98 3.51
CA GLU A 19 -4.93 14.27 3.99
C GLU A 19 -5.76 13.01 4.20
N LEU A 20 -5.69 12.06 3.25
CA LEU A 20 -6.37 10.77 3.41
C LEU A 20 -5.79 9.99 4.59
N ALA A 21 -4.47 10.01 4.76
CA ALA A 21 -3.83 9.34 5.89
C ALA A 21 -4.35 9.88 7.22
N GLN A 22 -4.54 11.18 7.32
CA GLN A 22 -5.10 11.80 8.53
C GLN A 22 -6.54 11.35 8.78
N MET A 23 -7.36 11.24 7.74
CA MET A 23 -8.73 10.73 7.87
C MET A 23 -8.75 9.31 8.41
N PHE A 24 -7.89 8.43 7.87
CA PHE A 24 -7.78 7.05 8.31
C PHE A 24 -7.29 6.97 9.76
N SER A 25 -6.28 7.74 10.09
CA SER A 25 -5.73 7.79 11.45
C SER A 25 -6.76 8.25 12.48
N LYS A 26 -7.57 9.23 12.11
CA LYS A 26 -8.64 9.76 12.98
C LYS A 26 -9.69 8.69 13.28
N GLU A 27 -9.96 7.80 12.34
CA GLU A 27 -10.91 6.69 12.52
C GLU A 27 -10.24 5.46 13.14
N GLY A 28 -8.95 5.53 13.46
CA GLY A 28 -8.22 4.44 14.09
C GLY A 28 -7.66 3.41 13.13
N PHE A 29 -7.58 3.71 11.85
CA PHE A 29 -7.05 2.80 10.84
C PHE A 29 -5.63 3.14 10.43
N GLU A 30 -4.86 2.11 10.09
CA GLU A 30 -3.52 2.26 9.53
C GLU A 30 -3.59 2.70 8.07
N PHE A 31 -2.54 3.39 7.61
CA PHE A 31 -2.47 3.87 6.25
C PHE A 31 -1.02 3.82 5.78
N HIS A 32 -0.76 3.00 4.77
CA HIS A 32 0.59 2.82 4.24
C HIS A 32 0.60 2.98 2.74
N VAL A 33 1.50 3.83 2.24
CA VAL A 33 1.85 3.84 0.82
C VAL A 33 2.71 2.61 0.58
N VAL A 34 2.41 1.82 -0.45
CA VAL A 34 3.06 0.52 -0.64
C VAL A 34 3.46 0.28 -2.10
N GLY A 35 4.25 -0.76 -2.30
CA GLY A 35 4.56 -1.32 -3.59
C GLY A 35 5.26 -0.37 -4.54
N GLY A 36 4.77 -0.33 -5.77
CA GLY A 36 5.35 0.51 -6.81
C GLY A 36 5.36 2.00 -6.48
N SER A 37 4.41 2.46 -5.66
CA SER A 37 4.35 3.88 -5.25
C SER A 37 5.53 4.27 -4.38
N VAL A 38 5.96 3.40 -3.46
CA VAL A 38 7.15 3.64 -2.64
C VAL A 38 8.40 3.56 -3.51
N ARG A 39 8.51 2.52 -4.33
CA ARG A 39 9.64 2.35 -5.25
C ARG A 39 9.80 3.58 -6.15
N ASP A 40 8.71 4.04 -6.77
CA ASP A 40 8.73 5.17 -7.69
C ASP A 40 9.10 6.46 -6.97
N ALA A 41 8.62 6.67 -5.74
CA ALA A 41 9.01 7.81 -4.92
C ALA A 41 10.52 7.82 -4.65
N ILE A 42 11.08 6.66 -4.31
CA ILE A 42 12.52 6.52 -4.07
C ILE A 42 13.31 6.84 -5.34
N LEU A 43 12.81 6.43 -6.50
CA LEU A 43 13.45 6.71 -7.79
C LEU A 43 13.21 8.14 -8.28
N GLY A 44 12.38 8.91 -7.60
CA GLY A 44 12.05 10.27 -8.01
C GLY A 44 11.08 10.34 -9.19
N GLU A 45 10.32 9.28 -9.42
CA GLU A 45 9.33 9.19 -10.49
C GLU A 45 7.94 9.51 -9.95
N ASP A 46 7.12 10.14 -10.80
CA ASP A 46 5.72 10.42 -10.46
C ASP A 46 4.88 9.17 -10.61
N ALA A 47 3.97 8.95 -9.66
CA ALA A 47 3.00 7.87 -9.74
C ALA A 47 1.65 8.41 -10.19
N TYR A 48 1.03 7.78 -11.20
CA TYR A 48 -0.33 8.12 -11.63
C TYR A 48 -1.33 7.69 -10.57
N ASP A 49 -1.19 6.45 -10.10
CA ASP A 49 -2.05 5.88 -9.05
C ASP A 49 -1.18 5.61 -7.83
N ILE A 50 -1.69 5.95 -6.66
CA ILE A 50 -0.98 5.68 -5.41
C ILE A 50 -1.61 4.46 -4.75
N ASP A 51 -0.77 3.45 -4.49
CA ASP A 51 -1.18 2.21 -3.85
C ASP A 51 -1.12 2.35 -2.34
N ILE A 52 -2.23 2.05 -1.67
CA ILE A 52 -2.37 2.14 -0.23
C ILE A 52 -2.78 0.77 0.33
N CYS A 53 -2.20 0.38 1.45
CA CYS A 53 -2.66 -0.74 2.27
C CYS A 53 -3.17 -0.23 3.61
N THR A 54 -4.20 -0.88 4.13
CA THR A 54 -4.84 -0.50 5.38
C THR A 54 -5.48 -1.70 6.05
N ASN A 55 -5.72 -1.61 7.36
CA ASN A 55 -6.52 -2.59 8.08
C ASN A 55 -8.03 -2.29 8.00
N ALA A 56 -8.42 -1.17 7.42
CA ALA A 56 -9.83 -0.88 7.16
C ALA A 56 -10.39 -1.84 6.11
N ARG A 57 -11.60 -2.35 6.31
CA ARG A 57 -12.28 -3.23 5.35
C ARG A 57 -12.90 -2.39 4.22
N PRO A 58 -13.20 -2.99 3.07
CA PRO A 58 -13.75 -2.24 1.92
C PRO A 58 -14.98 -1.41 2.24
N GLU A 59 -15.91 -1.93 3.03
CA GLU A 59 -17.11 -1.19 3.43
C GLU A 59 -16.80 -0.01 4.34
N GLN A 60 -15.76 -0.11 5.17
CA GLN A 60 -15.28 0.98 6.02
C GLN A 60 -14.61 2.06 5.17
N ILE A 61 -13.79 1.66 4.20
CA ILE A 61 -13.14 2.58 3.25
C ILE A 61 -14.20 3.35 2.48
N THR A 62 -15.18 2.64 1.93
CA THR A 62 -16.29 3.24 1.18
C THR A 62 -17.04 4.24 2.05
N SER A 63 -17.35 3.86 3.28
CA SER A 63 -18.08 4.73 4.22
C SER A 63 -17.31 6.03 4.51
N MET A 64 -15.99 5.92 4.74
CA MET A 64 -15.17 7.12 5.00
C MET A 64 -15.09 8.05 3.80
N LEU A 65 -15.03 7.49 2.59
CA LEU A 65 -14.73 8.29 1.40
C LEU A 65 -15.96 8.74 0.62
N SER A 66 -17.14 8.18 0.90
CA SER A 66 -18.36 8.46 0.14
C SER A 66 -18.78 9.93 0.12
N GLY A 67 -18.41 10.72 1.08
CA GLY A 67 -18.77 12.13 1.12
C GLY A 67 -17.65 13.07 0.72
N VAL A 68 -16.43 12.56 0.52
CA VAL A 68 -15.25 13.39 0.33
C VAL A 68 -14.52 13.11 -0.99
N ALA A 69 -14.54 11.87 -1.48
CA ALA A 69 -13.93 11.54 -2.76
C ALA A 69 -14.81 12.02 -3.90
N SER A 70 -14.18 12.52 -4.97
CA SER A 70 -14.92 12.93 -6.17
C SER A 70 -15.40 11.73 -6.99
N ASP A 71 -14.76 10.56 -6.82
CA ASP A 71 -15.15 9.33 -7.50
C ASP A 71 -14.70 8.12 -6.68
N LEU A 72 -15.44 7.00 -6.77
CA LEU A 72 -15.13 5.74 -6.10
C LEU A 72 -15.35 4.59 -7.08
N TRP A 73 -14.40 3.64 -7.12
CA TRP A 73 -14.50 2.44 -7.95
C TRP A 73 -14.52 1.21 -7.08
N LYS A 74 -15.55 0.39 -7.23
CA LYS A 74 -15.73 -0.82 -6.44
C LYS A 74 -15.43 -2.11 -7.21
N GLN A 75 -14.82 -2.01 -8.38
CA GLN A 75 -14.53 -3.17 -9.24
C GLN A 75 -13.66 -4.21 -8.57
N GLY A 76 -12.73 -3.78 -7.71
CA GLY A 76 -11.85 -4.67 -6.97
C GLY A 76 -12.33 -5.01 -5.56
N GLU A 77 -13.58 -4.65 -5.19
CA GLU A 77 -14.07 -4.80 -3.82
C GLU A 77 -14.03 -6.25 -3.33
N ALA A 78 -14.32 -7.21 -4.21
CA ALA A 78 -14.27 -8.64 -3.86
C ALA A 78 -12.86 -9.09 -3.50
N PHE A 79 -11.84 -8.39 -3.96
CA PHE A 79 -10.43 -8.66 -3.66
C PHE A 79 -9.87 -7.70 -2.60
N GLY A 80 -10.72 -6.89 -2.00
CA GLY A 80 -10.35 -5.98 -0.94
C GLY A 80 -9.85 -4.60 -1.42
N THR A 81 -10.01 -4.25 -2.69
CA THR A 81 -9.52 -2.99 -3.25
C THR A 81 -10.67 -2.03 -3.56
N ILE A 82 -10.55 -0.80 -3.08
CA ILE A 82 -11.43 0.32 -3.43
C ILE A 82 -10.58 1.37 -4.12
N GLY A 83 -10.99 1.75 -5.33
CA GLY A 83 -10.37 2.88 -6.03
C GLY A 83 -11.07 4.18 -5.65
N ALA A 84 -10.30 5.25 -5.52
CA ALA A 84 -10.84 6.56 -5.15
C ALA A 84 -10.07 7.67 -5.85
N ARG A 85 -10.80 8.72 -6.25
CA ARG A 85 -10.18 9.98 -6.67
C ARG A 85 -10.45 11.04 -5.62
N TYR A 86 -9.38 11.58 -5.09
CA TYR A 86 -9.44 12.63 -4.07
C TYR A 86 -8.53 13.78 -4.46
N LYS A 87 -9.11 14.95 -4.62
CA LYS A 87 -8.40 16.19 -5.00
C LYS A 87 -7.50 15.99 -6.23
N GLY A 88 -8.01 15.28 -7.24
CA GLY A 88 -7.31 15.07 -8.49
C GLY A 88 -6.30 13.94 -8.49
N GLN A 89 -6.10 13.26 -7.37
CA GLN A 89 -5.18 12.12 -7.27
C GLN A 89 -5.97 10.82 -7.17
N ASP A 90 -5.58 9.82 -7.96
CA ASP A 90 -6.18 8.49 -7.93
C ASP A 90 -5.44 7.59 -6.93
N PHE A 91 -6.21 6.81 -6.18
CA PHE A 91 -5.70 5.89 -5.16
C PHE A 91 -6.32 4.51 -5.36
N GLU A 92 -5.51 3.49 -5.14
CA GLU A 92 -5.97 2.12 -4.97
C GLU A 92 -5.74 1.73 -3.51
N ILE A 93 -6.83 1.57 -2.77
CA ILE A 93 -6.78 1.33 -1.33
C ILE A 93 -7.20 -0.12 -1.08
N THR A 94 -6.26 -0.91 -0.59
CA THR A 94 -6.44 -2.35 -0.43
C THR A 94 -6.35 -2.74 1.04
N THR A 95 -7.35 -3.48 1.52
CA THR A 95 -7.31 -4.09 2.85
C THR A 95 -6.20 -5.14 2.88
N TYR A 96 -5.47 -5.24 3.98
CA TYR A 96 -4.43 -6.26 4.14
C TYR A 96 -4.97 -7.63 3.77
N ARG A 97 -4.20 -8.39 3.02
CA ARG A 97 -4.59 -9.70 2.52
C ARG A 97 -3.53 -10.74 2.88
N ARG A 98 -4.00 -11.96 3.05
CA ARG A 98 -3.14 -13.14 3.08
C ARG A 98 -3.70 -14.18 2.13
N GLU A 99 -2.84 -14.98 1.55
CA GLU A 99 -3.25 -16.05 0.66
C GLU A 99 -3.41 -17.34 1.45
N ILE A 100 -4.54 -18.02 1.22
CA ILE A 100 -4.82 -19.33 1.83
C ILE A 100 -4.96 -20.34 0.69
N TYR A 101 -4.24 -21.45 0.82
CA TYR A 101 -4.35 -22.59 -0.08
C TYR A 101 -5.16 -23.67 0.62
N ARG A 102 -6.28 -24.07 0.00
CA ARG A 102 -7.07 -25.20 0.47
C ARG A 102 -6.73 -26.43 -0.33
N ASP A 103 -6.78 -27.60 0.33
CA ASP A 103 -6.31 -28.88 -0.25
C ASP A 103 -7.01 -29.24 -1.57
N GLU A 104 -8.23 -28.82 -1.78
CA GLU A 104 -9.03 -29.15 -2.96
C GLU A 104 -8.95 -28.12 -4.07
N SER A 105 -8.30 -27.01 -3.84
CA SER A 105 -8.19 -25.92 -4.82
C SER A 105 -6.73 -25.57 -5.06
N ARG A 106 -6.34 -25.54 -6.33
CA ARG A 106 -5.02 -25.07 -6.73
C ARG A 106 -4.92 -23.55 -6.81
N LYS A 107 -6.04 -22.86 -6.65
CA LYS A 107 -6.07 -21.39 -6.66
C LYS A 107 -6.02 -20.89 -5.22
N PRO A 108 -5.14 -19.92 -4.92
CA PRO A 108 -5.15 -19.32 -3.60
C PRO A 108 -6.46 -18.57 -3.39
N GLU A 109 -7.06 -18.73 -2.22
CA GLU A 109 -8.16 -17.89 -1.79
C GLU A 109 -7.59 -16.67 -1.10
N VAL A 110 -8.14 -15.49 -1.42
CA VAL A 110 -7.76 -14.24 -0.77
C VAL A 110 -8.60 -14.07 0.49
N GLU A 111 -7.93 -13.93 1.62
CA GLU A 111 -8.55 -13.65 2.90
C GLU A 111 -8.02 -12.31 3.41
N PHE A 112 -8.89 -11.54 4.09
CA PHE A 112 -8.46 -10.29 4.69
C PHE A 112 -7.62 -10.57 5.93
N GLY A 113 -6.52 -9.85 6.06
CA GLY A 113 -5.62 -9.92 7.19
C GLY A 113 -5.65 -8.64 8.00
N ASP A 114 -5.00 -8.70 9.17
CA ASP A 114 -4.89 -7.54 10.06
C ASP A 114 -3.46 -7.02 10.14
N SER A 115 -2.52 -7.62 9.40
CA SER A 115 -1.09 -7.36 9.53
C SER A 115 -0.49 -6.90 8.22
N LEU A 116 0.23 -5.77 8.27
CA LEU A 116 1.04 -5.29 7.17
C LEU A 116 2.13 -6.30 6.81
N ASP A 117 2.75 -6.93 7.80
CA ASP A 117 3.84 -7.90 7.56
C ASP A 117 3.37 -9.07 6.69
N THR A 118 2.18 -9.59 6.96
CA THR A 118 1.61 -10.66 6.15
C THR A 118 1.34 -10.19 4.72
N ASP A 119 0.83 -8.98 4.57
CA ASP A 119 0.56 -8.42 3.25
C ASP A 119 1.86 -8.23 2.46
N LEU A 120 2.91 -7.69 3.09
CA LEU A 120 4.19 -7.46 2.43
C LEU A 120 4.88 -8.78 2.04
N SER A 121 4.76 -9.82 2.88
CA SER A 121 5.43 -11.11 2.66
C SER A 121 4.94 -11.84 1.41
N ARG A 122 3.72 -11.58 0.96
CA ARG A 122 3.11 -12.24 -0.21
C ARG A 122 3.42 -11.55 -1.54
N ARG A 123 4.12 -10.42 -1.52
CA ARG A 123 4.41 -9.65 -2.74
C ARG A 123 5.49 -10.34 -3.57
N ASP A 124 5.56 -9.98 -4.86
CA ASP A 124 6.44 -10.63 -5.83
C ASP A 124 7.93 -10.40 -5.55
N PHE A 125 8.35 -9.15 -5.39
CA PHE A 125 9.75 -8.77 -5.19
C PHE A 125 9.92 -7.89 -3.97
N THR A 126 11.12 -7.95 -3.37
CA THR A 126 11.47 -7.13 -2.20
C THR A 126 11.34 -5.63 -2.49
N ILE A 127 11.65 -5.20 -3.71
CA ILE A 127 11.52 -3.78 -4.12
C ILE A 127 10.07 -3.31 -4.10
N ASN A 128 9.11 -4.23 -4.15
CA ASN A 128 7.68 -3.94 -4.07
C ASN A 128 7.08 -4.32 -2.71
N ALA A 129 7.92 -4.76 -1.77
CA ALA A 129 7.50 -5.17 -0.43
C ALA A 129 7.94 -4.14 0.63
N MET A 130 7.95 -2.88 0.26
CA MET A 130 8.20 -1.75 1.15
C MET A 130 6.92 -0.98 1.40
N ALA A 131 6.79 -0.40 2.58
CA ALA A 131 5.67 0.45 2.94
C ALA A 131 6.17 1.75 3.57
N PHE A 132 5.45 2.83 3.33
CA PHE A 132 5.72 4.12 3.97
C PHE A 132 4.48 4.49 4.79
N SER A 133 4.62 4.46 6.11
CA SER A 133 3.52 4.69 7.04
C SER A 133 3.20 6.17 7.15
N LEU A 134 1.93 6.53 7.04
CA LEU A 134 1.45 7.90 7.21
C LEU A 134 0.32 7.92 8.24
N PRO A 135 0.19 8.95 9.05
CA PRO A 135 0.96 10.19 9.04
C PRO A 135 2.33 10.13 9.75
N GLU A 136 2.76 8.96 10.23
CA GLU A 136 3.99 8.80 11.02
C GLU A 136 5.26 9.09 10.22
N ALA A 137 5.22 8.98 8.89
CA ALA A 137 6.34 9.19 7.97
C ALA A 137 7.49 8.23 8.24
N LYS A 138 7.18 6.92 8.28
CA LYS A 138 8.16 5.88 8.59
C LYS A 138 8.23 4.83 7.48
N LEU A 139 9.45 4.58 6.98
CA LEU A 139 9.70 3.53 6.01
C LEU A 139 9.73 2.17 6.72
N ILE A 140 8.98 1.21 6.19
CA ILE A 140 8.94 -0.17 6.66
C ILE A 140 9.45 -1.06 5.53
N ASP A 141 10.61 -1.68 5.75
CA ASP A 141 11.34 -2.42 4.71
C ASP A 141 11.89 -3.73 5.29
N PRO A 142 11.00 -4.70 5.60
CA PRO A 142 11.42 -5.92 6.30
C PRO A 142 12.29 -6.86 5.46
N TYR A 143 12.27 -6.73 4.15
CA TYR A 143 12.98 -7.64 3.24
C TYR A 143 14.14 -6.95 2.50
N ASN A 144 14.57 -5.79 2.98
CA ASN A 144 15.70 -5.04 2.40
C ASN A 144 15.48 -4.65 0.93
N GLY A 145 14.25 -4.28 0.60
CA GLY A 145 13.91 -3.85 -0.76
C GLY A 145 14.67 -2.60 -1.19
N LEU A 146 14.95 -1.68 -0.28
CA LEU A 146 15.71 -0.47 -0.58
C LEU A 146 17.12 -0.83 -1.06
N ASP A 147 17.81 -1.74 -0.38
CA ASP A 147 19.14 -2.20 -0.78
C ASP A 147 19.09 -2.88 -2.15
N ASP A 148 18.09 -3.71 -2.38
CA ASP A 148 17.93 -4.41 -3.65
C ASP A 148 17.65 -3.41 -4.79
N LEU A 149 16.88 -2.37 -4.52
CA LEU A 149 16.59 -1.34 -5.50
C LEU A 149 17.85 -0.56 -5.89
N ILE A 150 18.66 -0.17 -4.89
CA ILE A 150 19.91 0.55 -5.11
C ILE A 150 20.89 -0.34 -5.87
N SER A 151 20.95 -1.63 -5.54
CA SER A 151 21.86 -2.61 -6.17
C SER A 151 21.32 -3.16 -7.49
N LYS A 152 20.11 -2.77 -7.89
CA LYS A 152 19.42 -3.27 -9.09
C LYS A 152 19.26 -4.80 -9.08
N ARG A 153 18.88 -5.34 -7.91
CA ARG A 153 18.72 -6.77 -7.68
C ARG A 153 17.23 -7.12 -7.54
N LEU A 154 16.81 -8.21 -8.20
CA LEU A 154 15.46 -8.75 -8.02
C LEU A 154 15.52 -9.98 -7.12
N ARG A 155 14.82 -9.92 -5.99
CA ARG A 155 14.68 -11.04 -5.05
C ARG A 155 13.24 -11.11 -4.58
N THR A 156 12.80 -12.33 -4.22
CA THR A 156 11.49 -12.52 -3.60
C THR A 156 11.59 -12.29 -2.08
N PRO A 157 10.51 -11.82 -1.42
CA PRO A 157 10.53 -11.60 0.03
C PRO A 157 10.81 -12.86 0.83
N LEU A 158 10.27 -13.99 0.39
CA LEU A 158 10.49 -15.30 1.00
C LEU A 158 11.39 -16.14 0.13
N SER A 159 12.08 -17.12 0.74
CA SER A 159 12.93 -18.04 0.00
C SER A 159 12.11 -18.80 -1.05
N PRO A 160 12.65 -18.98 -2.28
CA PRO A 160 11.94 -19.75 -3.31
C PRO A 160 11.72 -21.21 -2.92
N GLU A 161 12.39 -21.71 -1.91
CA GLU A 161 12.29 -23.09 -1.43
C GLU A 161 11.17 -23.29 -0.40
N VAL A 162 10.49 -22.23 -0.03
CA VAL A 162 9.43 -22.27 0.99
C VAL A 162 8.07 -22.40 0.34
#